data_09cd6d213079efaaea60e2774b6aa2f8
#
_entry.id   09cd6d213079efaaea60e2774b6aa2f8
#
_cell.length_a   1.000
_cell.length_b   1.000
_cell.length_c   1.000
_cell.angle_alpha   90.00
_cell.angle_beta   90.00
_cell.angle_gamma   90.00
#
_symmetry.space_group_name_H-M   'P 1'
#
loop_
_entity.id
_entity.type
_entity.pdbx_description
1 polymer ?
#
loop_
_entity_poly.entity_id
_entity_poly.type
_entity_poly.pdbx_seq_one_letter_code
_entity_poly.pdbx_strand_id
1 'polypeptide(L)'
;MSRLIVVAPKSVTRYRKDAPFRFDYAYWNLYLPLLSMGYEVKFFDTSLYGDKELSELIKDFRPHLLFCVMTGSPLYCPSEPWETIKKTTEEGNIVTFNWFCDDSWRFDEFSKKVCNFFHFCSTPEKQYVEKYKEIGYDNILYSTWCANSELYSNLDCFKKNIACFSGGKHGDRIAYLHMLEEAQFPLHTPPDSSFESMIAGYSSSLIGLNFSKNSTGEGTQMKARVFEVPATGALLVTEYTEDLENCFDIGEEILTFTKEKELLDILEELNKDVNVVLDMAKKGHARFMKDHDSKVRLGTLLETILP
;
A
#
# COMPACT_ATOMS: atom_id res chain seq x y z
N MET A 1 16.82 -18.66 11.95
CA MET A 1 16.43 -17.49 11.11
C MET A 1 15.60 -18.03 9.95
N SER A 2 14.38 -17.54 9.78
CA SER A 2 13.51 -18.01 8.70
C SER A 2 13.94 -17.44 7.35
N ARG A 3 13.88 -18.29 6.32
CA ARG A 3 14.18 -17.93 4.93
C ARG A 3 12.88 -17.66 4.18
N LEU A 4 12.80 -16.51 3.49
CA LEU A 4 11.61 -16.07 2.76
C LEU A 4 11.98 -15.78 1.31
N ILE A 5 11.04 -16.06 0.39
CA ILE A 5 11.10 -15.52 -0.96
C ILE A 5 9.91 -14.56 -1.12
N VAL A 6 10.17 -13.29 -1.41
CA VAL A 6 9.15 -12.33 -1.82
C VAL A 6 8.94 -12.50 -3.33
N VAL A 7 7.74 -12.93 -3.71
CA VAL A 7 7.33 -13.20 -5.10
C VAL A 7 6.40 -12.08 -5.56
N ALA A 8 6.94 -11.11 -6.28
CA ALA A 8 6.22 -9.89 -6.63
C ALA A 8 6.84 -9.21 -7.86
N PRO A 9 6.14 -8.30 -8.55
CA PRO A 9 6.80 -7.42 -9.52
C PRO A 9 7.79 -6.51 -8.79
N LYS A 10 9.00 -6.42 -9.32
CA LYS A 10 10.04 -5.56 -8.72
C LYS A 10 9.92 -4.12 -9.19
N SER A 11 9.44 -3.90 -10.40
CA SER A 11 9.30 -2.58 -10.98
C SER A 11 8.01 -2.40 -11.76
N VAL A 12 7.52 -1.16 -11.81
CA VAL A 12 6.29 -0.78 -12.54
C VAL A 12 6.57 -0.16 -13.91
N THR A 13 7.81 -0.14 -14.36
CA THR A 13 8.24 0.59 -15.58
C THR A 13 7.86 -0.09 -16.89
N ARG A 14 7.49 -1.36 -16.88
CA ARG A 14 7.14 -2.08 -18.13
C ARG A 14 5.88 -1.57 -18.83
N TYR A 15 5.05 -0.77 -18.16
CA TYR A 15 3.77 -0.28 -18.71
C TYR A 15 3.87 0.95 -19.57
N ARG A 16 4.91 1.74 -19.36
CA ARG A 16 5.16 2.97 -20.11
C ARG A 16 6.61 2.94 -20.54
N LYS A 17 6.85 2.68 -21.82
CA LYS A 17 8.20 2.64 -22.41
C LYS A 17 9.02 3.90 -22.11
N ASP A 18 8.35 5.03 -21.87
CA ASP A 18 8.95 6.35 -21.63
C ASP A 18 8.94 6.77 -20.15
N ALA A 19 8.46 5.92 -19.23
CA ALA A 19 8.45 6.25 -17.80
C ALA A 19 9.83 5.94 -17.18
N PRO A 20 10.31 6.78 -16.25
CA PRO A 20 11.54 6.48 -15.52
C PRO A 20 11.38 5.18 -14.72
N PHE A 21 12.48 4.44 -14.58
CA PHE A 21 12.50 3.24 -13.77
C PHE A 21 12.09 3.57 -12.32
N ARG A 22 11.16 2.79 -11.77
CA ARG A 22 10.78 2.87 -10.36
C ARG A 22 10.49 1.47 -9.83
N PHE A 23 10.90 1.23 -8.59
CA PHE A 23 10.54 0.02 -7.89
C PHE A 23 9.06 0.03 -7.50
N ASP A 24 8.47 -1.16 -7.43
CA ASP A 24 7.11 -1.37 -6.97
C ASP A 24 6.98 -1.18 -5.46
N TYR A 25 5.74 -0.98 -4.99
CA TYR A 25 5.39 -0.90 -3.58
C TYR A 25 5.95 -2.09 -2.76
N ALA A 26 5.84 -3.31 -3.29
CA ALA A 26 6.31 -4.51 -2.61
C ALA A 26 7.82 -4.49 -2.32
N TYR A 27 8.62 -3.88 -3.20
CA TYR A 27 10.06 -3.75 -2.96
C TYR A 27 10.36 -2.84 -1.77
N TRP A 28 9.72 -1.66 -1.71
CA TRP A 28 9.98 -0.64 -0.70
C TRP A 28 9.38 -0.97 0.67
N ASN A 29 8.12 -1.44 0.67
CA ASN A 29 7.31 -1.52 1.88
C ASN A 29 7.16 -2.94 2.45
N LEU A 30 7.57 -3.96 1.70
CA LEU A 30 7.52 -5.37 2.15
C LEU A 30 8.91 -6.00 2.18
N TYR A 31 9.62 -6.01 1.06
CA TYR A 31 10.91 -6.70 0.96
C TYR A 31 12.01 -6.06 1.83
N LEU A 32 12.22 -4.73 1.74
CA LEU A 32 13.25 -4.06 2.53
C LEU A 32 13.00 -4.16 4.05
N PRO A 33 11.76 -3.97 4.56
CA PRO A 33 11.47 -4.20 5.97
C PRO A 33 11.77 -5.63 6.43
N LEU A 34 11.41 -6.65 5.65
CA LEU A 34 11.72 -8.04 5.99
C LEU A 34 13.22 -8.28 6.13
N LEU A 35 14.04 -7.67 5.26
CA LEU A 35 15.51 -7.70 5.41
C LEU A 35 15.96 -7.02 6.71
N SER A 36 15.41 -5.84 7.01
CA SER A 36 15.81 -5.09 8.21
C SER A 36 15.31 -5.72 9.52
N MET A 37 14.25 -6.56 9.45
CA MET A 37 13.80 -7.41 10.58
C MET A 37 14.72 -8.63 10.81
N GLY A 38 15.74 -8.82 9.98
CA GLY A 38 16.74 -9.89 10.15
C GLY A 38 16.37 -11.22 9.50
N TYR A 39 15.32 -11.26 8.66
CA TYR A 39 15.06 -12.46 7.86
C TYR A 39 16.07 -12.62 6.73
N GLU A 40 16.35 -13.86 6.35
CA GLU A 40 17.08 -14.15 5.11
C GLU A 40 16.09 -14.13 3.96
N VAL A 41 16.12 -13.08 3.12
CA VAL A 41 15.07 -12.83 2.11
C VAL A 41 15.68 -12.75 0.72
N LYS A 42 15.07 -13.46 -0.24
CA LYS A 42 15.30 -13.27 -1.66
C LYS A 42 14.10 -12.65 -2.33
N PHE A 43 14.34 -11.80 -3.32
CA PHE A 43 13.29 -11.22 -4.15
C PHE A 43 13.20 -11.94 -5.48
N PHE A 44 12.02 -12.45 -5.82
CA PHE A 44 11.70 -13.05 -7.11
C PHE A 44 10.84 -12.11 -7.92
N ASP A 45 11.38 -11.61 -9.03
CA ASP A 45 10.71 -10.61 -9.88
C ASP A 45 9.77 -11.29 -10.89
N THR A 46 8.47 -11.28 -10.61
CA THR A 46 7.43 -11.85 -11.48
C THR A 46 7.26 -11.10 -12.80
N SER A 47 7.82 -9.91 -12.94
CA SER A 47 7.84 -9.20 -14.21
C SER A 47 8.86 -9.76 -15.21
N LEU A 48 9.81 -10.58 -14.75
CA LEU A 48 10.92 -11.13 -15.54
C LEU A 48 10.90 -12.65 -15.62
N TYR A 49 10.52 -13.33 -14.52
CA TYR A 49 10.74 -14.76 -14.31
C TYR A 49 9.41 -15.47 -14.04
N GLY A 50 9.37 -16.77 -14.32
CA GLY A 50 8.20 -17.61 -14.23
C GLY A 50 8.42 -18.89 -13.41
N ASP A 51 7.61 -19.91 -13.69
CA ASP A 51 7.56 -21.16 -12.93
C ASP A 51 8.90 -21.88 -12.82
N LYS A 52 9.65 -21.95 -13.92
CA LYS A 52 10.93 -22.65 -13.96
C LYS A 52 11.92 -22.02 -12.99
N GLU A 53 12.11 -20.71 -13.09
CA GLU A 53 13.09 -19.98 -12.28
C GLU A 53 12.70 -19.95 -10.80
N LEU A 54 11.38 -19.85 -10.48
CA LEU A 54 10.92 -19.94 -9.09
C LEU A 54 11.16 -21.34 -8.54
N SER A 55 10.88 -22.41 -9.30
CA SER A 55 11.12 -23.77 -8.88
C SER A 55 12.61 -24.05 -8.61
N GLU A 56 13.51 -23.53 -9.44
CA GLU A 56 14.96 -23.61 -9.23
C GLU A 56 15.38 -22.85 -7.95
N LEU A 57 14.88 -21.62 -7.78
CA LEU A 57 15.17 -20.80 -6.59
C LEU A 57 14.69 -21.47 -5.29
N ILE A 58 13.51 -22.09 -5.29
CA ILE A 58 12.97 -22.81 -4.12
C ILE A 58 13.90 -23.98 -3.75
N LYS A 59 14.34 -24.77 -4.71
CA LYS A 59 15.26 -25.92 -4.48
C LYS A 59 16.58 -25.48 -3.87
N ASP A 60 17.16 -24.40 -4.40
CA ASP A 60 18.46 -23.90 -3.97
C ASP A 60 18.39 -23.21 -2.61
N PHE A 61 17.39 -22.34 -2.42
CA PHE A 61 17.28 -21.50 -1.24
C PHE A 61 16.55 -22.16 -0.07
N ARG A 62 15.65 -23.12 -0.35
CA ARG A 62 14.83 -23.84 0.64
C ARG A 62 14.12 -22.89 1.60
N PRO A 63 13.21 -22.02 1.11
CA PRO A 63 12.51 -21.06 1.94
C PRO A 63 11.54 -21.75 2.90
N HIS A 64 11.17 -21.08 3.99
CA HIS A 64 10.06 -21.47 4.87
C HIS A 64 8.75 -20.84 4.43
N LEU A 65 8.83 -19.70 3.71
CA LEU A 65 7.66 -18.93 3.25
C LEU A 65 7.89 -18.40 1.83
N LEU A 66 6.88 -18.56 0.97
CA LEU A 66 6.69 -17.75 -0.22
C LEU A 66 5.71 -16.62 0.14
N PHE A 67 6.22 -15.41 0.23
CA PHE A 67 5.41 -14.19 0.44
C PHE A 67 5.10 -13.58 -0.92
N CYS A 68 3.87 -13.79 -1.39
CA CYS A 68 3.47 -13.42 -2.74
C CYS A 68 2.64 -12.11 -2.75
N VAL A 69 2.85 -11.30 -3.80
CA VAL A 69 1.99 -10.18 -4.18
C VAL A 69 1.68 -10.37 -5.67
N MET A 70 0.75 -11.29 -5.94
CA MET A 70 0.41 -11.67 -7.30
C MET A 70 -0.58 -10.69 -7.90
N THR A 71 -0.37 -10.31 -9.15
CA THR A 71 -1.20 -9.33 -9.84
C THR A 71 -2.31 -9.94 -10.68
N GLY A 72 -2.11 -11.18 -11.17
CA GLY A 72 -3.01 -11.83 -12.14
C GLY A 72 -3.16 -11.03 -13.44
N SER A 73 -2.22 -10.13 -13.72
CA SER A 73 -2.28 -9.27 -14.90
C SER A 73 -1.28 -9.71 -15.97
N PRO A 74 -1.75 -10.23 -17.10
CA PRO A 74 -0.87 -10.60 -18.21
C PRO A 74 -0.08 -9.41 -18.78
N LEU A 75 -0.61 -8.20 -18.60
CA LEU A 75 0.07 -6.97 -19.04
C LEU A 75 1.26 -6.66 -18.14
N TYR A 76 1.12 -6.88 -16.86
CA TYR A 76 2.09 -6.52 -15.85
C TYR A 76 3.11 -7.63 -15.58
N CYS A 77 2.62 -8.81 -15.41
CA CYS A 77 3.40 -9.98 -15.05
C CYS A 77 2.94 -11.16 -15.91
N PRO A 78 3.36 -11.21 -17.19
CA PRO A 78 2.86 -12.21 -18.14
C PRO A 78 3.26 -13.65 -17.78
N SER A 79 4.26 -13.81 -16.93
CA SER A 79 4.86 -15.11 -16.57
C SER A 79 4.74 -15.41 -15.09
N GLU A 80 3.72 -14.88 -14.39
CA GLU A 80 3.54 -15.18 -12.97
C GLU A 80 3.56 -16.69 -12.70
N PRO A 81 4.30 -17.16 -11.67
CA PRO A 81 4.60 -18.59 -11.46
C PRO A 81 3.48 -19.35 -10.74
N TRP A 82 2.28 -19.35 -11.31
CA TRP A 82 1.08 -19.93 -10.70
C TRP A 82 1.18 -21.44 -10.44
N GLU A 83 1.74 -22.21 -11.38
CA GLU A 83 1.83 -23.67 -11.24
C GLU A 83 2.81 -24.05 -10.14
N THR A 84 3.94 -23.34 -10.04
CA THR A 84 4.93 -23.57 -8.97
C THR A 84 4.35 -23.24 -7.60
N ILE A 85 3.57 -22.14 -7.48
CA ILE A 85 2.93 -21.76 -6.22
C ILE A 85 1.90 -22.80 -5.80
N LYS A 86 0.97 -23.20 -6.70
CA LYS A 86 -0.03 -24.24 -6.41
C LYS A 86 0.64 -25.54 -5.93
N LYS A 87 1.61 -26.02 -6.69
CA LYS A 87 2.35 -27.24 -6.35
C LYS A 87 3.01 -27.12 -4.97
N THR A 88 3.64 -25.98 -4.66
CA THR A 88 4.28 -25.73 -3.35
C THR A 88 3.26 -25.77 -2.23
N THR A 89 2.07 -25.21 -2.45
CA THR A 89 0.96 -25.24 -1.49
C THR A 89 0.47 -26.68 -1.26
N GLU A 90 0.26 -27.44 -2.33
CA GLU A 90 -0.19 -28.84 -2.26
C GLU A 90 0.83 -29.75 -1.54
N GLU A 91 2.12 -29.52 -1.74
CA GLU A 91 3.19 -30.27 -1.06
C GLU A 91 3.28 -29.98 0.45
N GLY A 92 2.82 -28.82 0.90
CA GLY A 92 2.68 -28.45 2.32
C GLY A 92 3.99 -28.25 3.10
N ASN A 93 5.14 -28.30 2.45
CA ASN A 93 6.47 -28.20 3.11
C ASN A 93 6.93 -26.73 3.29
N ILE A 94 6.34 -25.81 2.56
CA ILE A 94 6.65 -24.39 2.54
C ILE A 94 5.32 -23.64 2.66
N VAL A 95 5.22 -22.70 3.60
CA VAL A 95 4.04 -21.87 3.72
C VAL A 95 3.95 -20.95 2.50
N THR A 96 2.76 -20.83 1.92
CA THR A 96 2.47 -19.89 0.84
C THR A 96 1.45 -18.88 1.31
N PHE A 97 1.73 -17.61 1.08
CA PHE A 97 0.89 -16.49 1.47
C PHE A 97 0.75 -15.51 0.31
N ASN A 98 -0.44 -14.97 0.08
CA ASN A 98 -0.64 -13.89 -0.90
C ASN A 98 -1.26 -12.65 -0.27
N TRP A 99 -0.63 -11.50 -0.51
CA TRP A 99 -1.12 -10.19 -0.14
C TRP A 99 -1.99 -9.65 -1.29
N PHE A 100 -3.31 -9.65 -1.12
CA PHE A 100 -4.21 -8.99 -2.05
C PHE A 100 -4.24 -7.47 -1.80
N CYS A 101 -4.40 -6.70 -2.87
CA CYS A 101 -4.26 -5.24 -2.84
C CYS A 101 -5.56 -4.47 -3.05
N ASP A 102 -6.51 -5.03 -3.78
CA ASP A 102 -7.60 -4.27 -4.42
C ASP A 102 -8.93 -5.05 -4.44
N ASP A 103 -9.34 -5.66 -3.35
CA ASP A 103 -10.55 -6.52 -3.31
C ASP A 103 -11.84 -5.76 -3.58
N SER A 104 -11.91 -4.46 -3.31
CA SER A 104 -13.07 -3.61 -3.60
C SER A 104 -13.54 -3.65 -5.07
N TRP A 105 -12.66 -4.03 -6.01
CA TRP A 105 -12.99 -4.13 -7.42
C TRP A 105 -12.42 -5.38 -8.10
N ARG A 106 -11.55 -6.14 -7.41
CA ARG A 106 -10.89 -7.33 -7.96
C ARG A 106 -11.32 -8.64 -7.32
N PHE A 107 -12.11 -8.60 -6.26
CA PHE A 107 -12.52 -9.81 -5.56
C PHE A 107 -13.17 -10.84 -6.50
N ASP A 108 -14.21 -10.43 -7.24
CA ASP A 108 -14.96 -11.31 -8.12
C ASP A 108 -14.16 -11.77 -9.34
N GLU A 109 -13.34 -10.90 -9.89
CA GLU A 109 -12.63 -11.17 -11.13
C GLU A 109 -11.28 -11.89 -10.91
N PHE A 110 -10.69 -11.75 -9.73
CA PHE A 110 -9.34 -12.27 -9.45
C PHE A 110 -9.26 -12.99 -8.11
N SER A 111 -9.37 -12.29 -6.98
CA SER A 111 -8.92 -12.78 -5.68
C SER A 111 -9.64 -14.07 -5.24
N LYS A 112 -10.98 -14.13 -5.38
CA LYS A 112 -11.74 -15.34 -5.03
C LYS A 112 -11.43 -16.54 -5.93
N LYS A 113 -10.90 -16.32 -7.15
CA LYS A 113 -10.56 -17.40 -8.08
C LYS A 113 -9.23 -18.06 -7.76
N VAL A 114 -8.34 -17.34 -7.06
CA VAL A 114 -6.97 -17.78 -6.82
C VAL A 114 -6.60 -17.96 -5.33
N CYS A 115 -7.45 -17.53 -4.40
CA CYS A 115 -7.14 -17.63 -2.96
C CYS A 115 -6.78 -19.06 -2.54
N ASN A 116 -7.47 -20.08 -3.07
CA ASN A 116 -7.20 -21.50 -2.79
C ASN A 116 -5.83 -22.01 -3.31
N PHE A 117 -5.06 -21.19 -4.02
CA PHE A 117 -3.71 -21.53 -4.43
C PHE A 117 -2.68 -21.25 -3.33
N PHE A 118 -3.11 -20.72 -2.18
CA PHE A 118 -2.26 -20.34 -1.07
C PHE A 118 -2.76 -20.93 0.25
N HIS A 119 -1.83 -21.18 1.17
CA HIS A 119 -2.21 -21.56 2.54
C HIS A 119 -2.92 -20.41 3.27
N PHE A 120 -2.45 -19.17 3.08
CA PHE A 120 -3.02 -17.97 3.67
C PHE A 120 -3.08 -16.85 2.64
N CYS A 121 -4.09 -15.99 2.79
CA CYS A 121 -4.17 -14.74 2.04
C CYS A 121 -4.48 -13.57 2.99
N SER A 122 -4.22 -12.34 2.56
CA SER A 122 -4.74 -11.15 3.25
C SER A 122 -5.56 -10.27 2.32
N THR A 123 -6.52 -9.57 2.91
CA THR A 123 -7.31 -8.52 2.25
C THR A 123 -7.10 -7.18 2.94
N PRO A 124 -6.98 -6.06 2.21
CA PRO A 124 -6.85 -4.73 2.82
C PRO A 124 -8.16 -4.16 3.35
N GLU A 125 -9.29 -4.82 3.08
CA GLU A 125 -10.64 -4.33 3.34
C GLU A 125 -11.42 -5.32 4.18
N LYS A 126 -11.76 -4.90 5.40
CA LYS A 126 -12.33 -5.78 6.45
C LYS A 126 -13.61 -6.49 6.03
N GLN A 127 -14.47 -5.81 5.25
CA GLN A 127 -15.73 -6.40 4.76
C GLN A 127 -15.52 -7.59 3.82
N TYR A 128 -14.35 -7.75 3.21
CA TYR A 128 -14.05 -8.90 2.36
C TYR A 128 -13.68 -10.16 3.13
N VAL A 129 -13.30 -10.06 4.40
CA VAL A 129 -12.99 -11.25 5.22
C VAL A 129 -14.17 -12.22 5.23
N GLU A 130 -15.38 -11.72 5.48
CA GLU A 130 -16.59 -12.59 5.49
C GLU A 130 -16.90 -13.13 4.10
N LYS A 131 -16.69 -12.36 3.02
CA LYS A 131 -16.90 -12.85 1.64
C LYS A 131 -15.97 -14.01 1.26
N TYR A 132 -14.71 -14.02 1.78
CA TYR A 132 -13.82 -15.18 1.61
C TYR A 132 -14.33 -16.40 2.35
N LYS A 133 -14.83 -16.25 3.58
CA LYS A 133 -15.41 -17.35 4.35
C LYS A 133 -16.67 -17.90 3.69
N GLU A 134 -17.52 -17.04 3.13
CA GLU A 134 -18.73 -17.45 2.38
C GLU A 134 -18.42 -18.36 1.18
N ILE A 135 -17.24 -18.21 0.56
CA ILE A 135 -16.77 -19.10 -0.50
C ILE A 135 -15.96 -20.30 0.00
N GLY A 136 -15.87 -20.50 1.33
CA GLY A 136 -15.17 -21.62 1.96
C GLY A 136 -13.67 -21.42 2.13
N TYR A 137 -13.16 -20.19 2.08
CA TYR A 137 -11.76 -19.88 2.33
C TYR A 137 -11.58 -19.18 3.68
N ASP A 138 -11.25 -19.96 4.72
CA ASP A 138 -11.15 -19.48 6.11
C ASP A 138 -9.79 -18.85 6.46
N ASN A 139 -8.74 -19.17 5.71
CA ASN A 139 -7.38 -18.70 5.96
C ASN A 139 -7.11 -17.29 5.40
N ILE A 140 -8.10 -16.42 5.52
CA ILE A 140 -8.01 -15.01 5.14
C ILE A 140 -7.71 -14.12 6.34
N LEU A 141 -6.74 -13.24 6.22
CA LEU A 141 -6.34 -12.30 7.25
C LEU A 141 -6.71 -10.88 6.84
N TYR A 142 -7.21 -10.07 7.78
CA TYR A 142 -7.30 -8.64 7.54
C TYR A 142 -5.92 -8.02 7.73
N SER A 143 -5.33 -7.54 6.65
CA SER A 143 -4.07 -6.80 6.68
C SER A 143 -4.06 -5.77 5.57
N THR A 144 -4.23 -4.51 5.95
CA THR A 144 -4.22 -3.39 5.00
C THR A 144 -2.78 -2.93 4.70
N TRP A 145 -2.64 -1.88 3.89
CA TRP A 145 -1.38 -1.30 3.50
C TRP A 145 -0.51 -0.86 4.70
N CYS A 146 0.78 -0.71 4.48
CA CYS A 146 1.76 -0.19 5.44
C CYS A 146 2.75 0.74 4.74
N ALA A 147 3.65 1.36 5.49
CA ALA A 147 4.77 2.10 4.92
C ALA A 147 6.04 1.84 5.71
N ASN A 148 7.19 1.86 5.05
CA ASN A 148 8.48 1.61 5.66
C ASN A 148 9.03 2.89 6.29
N SER A 149 8.92 3.05 7.61
CA SER A 149 9.36 4.24 8.33
C SER A 149 10.82 4.60 8.06
N GLU A 150 11.69 3.63 7.80
CA GLU A 150 13.12 3.89 7.51
C GLU A 150 13.33 4.69 6.21
N LEU A 151 12.34 4.69 5.30
CA LEU A 151 12.39 5.43 4.04
C LEU A 151 11.57 6.72 4.08
N TYR A 152 10.44 6.71 4.78
CA TYR A 152 9.48 7.83 4.77
C TYR A 152 9.76 8.85 5.87
N SER A 153 10.25 8.42 7.04
CA SER A 153 10.40 9.32 8.19
C SER A 153 11.54 10.32 8.00
N ASN A 154 11.19 11.53 7.62
CA ASN A 154 12.09 12.68 7.57
C ASN A 154 11.44 13.87 8.29
N LEU A 155 11.27 13.73 9.60
CA LEU A 155 10.56 14.68 10.46
C LEU A 155 11.26 16.04 10.57
N ASP A 156 12.58 16.09 10.32
CA ASP A 156 13.37 17.31 10.35
C ASP A 156 13.30 18.13 9.06
N CYS A 157 12.50 17.66 8.08
CA CYS A 157 12.35 18.37 6.83
C CYS A 157 11.56 19.66 7.02
N PHE A 158 12.12 20.77 6.52
CA PHE A 158 11.45 22.06 6.56
C PHE A 158 10.16 22.01 5.73
N LYS A 159 9.02 22.35 6.36
CA LYS A 159 7.70 22.39 5.72
C LYS A 159 7.54 23.69 4.91
N LYS A 160 7.81 23.59 3.60
CA LYS A 160 7.74 24.71 2.65
C LYS A 160 6.43 24.81 1.86
N ASN A 161 5.64 23.74 1.84
CA ASN A 161 4.37 23.69 1.13
C ASN A 161 3.21 23.55 2.12
N ILE A 162 2.05 24.13 1.79
CA ILE A 162 0.83 23.98 2.61
C ILE A 162 0.29 22.56 2.43
N ALA A 163 0.01 22.16 1.18
CA ALA A 163 -0.48 20.81 0.89
C ALA A 163 0.26 20.18 -0.28
N CYS A 164 0.26 18.84 -0.32
CA CYS A 164 0.83 18.04 -1.40
C CYS A 164 -0.14 16.96 -1.85
N PHE A 165 -0.20 16.73 -3.15
CA PHE A 165 -0.80 15.54 -3.75
C PHE A 165 0.19 14.88 -4.70
N SER A 166 0.48 13.60 -4.45
CA SER A 166 1.27 12.76 -5.35
C SER A 166 0.46 11.53 -5.76
N GLY A 167 0.07 11.47 -7.01
CA GLY A 167 -0.74 10.37 -7.56
C GLY A 167 -1.19 10.62 -8.99
N GLY A 168 -1.80 9.61 -9.61
CA GLY A 168 -2.36 9.74 -10.95
C GLY A 168 -3.53 10.72 -10.97
N LYS A 169 -3.56 11.61 -11.97
CA LYS A 169 -4.66 12.55 -12.22
C LYS A 169 -5.69 11.88 -13.12
N HIS A 170 -6.64 11.15 -12.54
CA HIS A 170 -7.68 10.42 -13.27
C HIS A 170 -8.97 10.33 -12.45
N GLY A 171 -10.10 10.06 -13.13
CA GLY A 171 -11.42 9.95 -12.52
C GLY A 171 -11.81 11.22 -11.76
N ASP A 172 -12.51 11.06 -10.65
CA ASP A 172 -13.03 12.14 -9.82
C ASP A 172 -11.94 13.06 -9.24
N ARG A 173 -10.69 12.57 -9.15
CA ARG A 173 -9.55 13.39 -8.69
C ARG A 173 -9.34 14.64 -9.51
N ILE A 174 -9.70 14.60 -10.81
CA ILE A 174 -9.58 15.75 -11.69
C ILE A 174 -10.47 16.88 -11.21
N ALA A 175 -11.71 16.57 -10.79
CA ALA A 175 -12.65 17.56 -10.27
C ALA A 175 -12.13 18.22 -8.98
N TYR A 176 -11.64 17.43 -8.03
CA TYR A 176 -11.02 17.96 -6.80
C TYR A 176 -9.81 18.86 -7.07
N LEU A 177 -8.91 18.41 -7.96
CA LEU A 177 -7.72 19.19 -8.29
C LEU A 177 -8.06 20.48 -9.04
N HIS A 178 -9.05 20.45 -9.93
CA HIS A 178 -9.53 21.63 -10.64
C HIS A 178 -10.21 22.64 -9.68
N MET A 179 -11.03 22.16 -8.75
CA MET A 179 -11.64 23.00 -7.71
C MET A 179 -10.58 23.71 -6.86
N LEU A 180 -9.52 23.01 -6.46
CA LEU A 180 -8.41 23.61 -5.71
C LEU A 180 -7.63 24.65 -6.55
N GLU A 181 -7.48 24.40 -7.85
CA GLU A 181 -6.86 25.36 -8.78
C GLU A 181 -7.73 26.61 -8.97
N GLU A 182 -9.05 26.46 -9.16
CA GLU A 182 -10.00 27.59 -9.25
C GLU A 182 -10.03 28.43 -7.96
N ALA A 183 -9.94 27.77 -6.79
CA ALA A 183 -9.83 28.44 -5.50
C ALA A 183 -8.43 29.04 -5.25
N GLN A 184 -7.50 28.89 -6.16
CA GLN A 184 -6.10 29.31 -6.03
C GLN A 184 -5.42 28.77 -4.76
N PHE A 185 -5.83 27.57 -4.31
CA PHE A 185 -5.24 26.94 -3.15
C PHE A 185 -3.82 26.41 -3.50
N PRO A 186 -2.80 26.71 -2.66
CA PRO A 186 -1.41 26.37 -2.97
C PRO A 186 -1.14 24.87 -2.78
N LEU A 187 -1.44 24.06 -3.80
CA LEU A 187 -1.20 22.64 -3.85
C LEU A 187 0.10 22.32 -4.57
N HIS A 188 1.03 21.70 -3.86
CA HIS A 188 2.23 21.13 -4.46
C HIS A 188 1.93 19.77 -5.11
N THR A 189 2.27 19.62 -6.38
CA THR A 189 2.28 18.32 -7.07
C THR A 189 3.71 18.03 -7.49
N PRO A 190 4.32 16.91 -7.01
CA PRO A 190 5.66 16.54 -7.42
C PRO A 190 5.80 16.42 -8.94
N PRO A 191 6.99 16.74 -9.51
CA PRO A 191 7.18 16.83 -10.96
C PRO A 191 7.06 15.48 -11.67
N ASP A 192 7.27 14.41 -10.94
CA ASP A 192 7.17 13.04 -11.42
C ASP A 192 6.50 12.12 -10.38
N SER A 193 6.25 10.88 -10.76
CA SER A 193 5.63 9.87 -9.91
C SER A 193 6.64 8.91 -9.29
N SER A 194 7.92 9.31 -9.18
CA SER A 194 8.92 8.51 -8.49
C SER A 194 8.63 8.43 -7.00
N PHE A 195 9.13 7.38 -6.38
CA PHE A 195 9.01 7.18 -4.95
C PHE A 195 9.68 8.31 -4.16
N GLU A 196 10.85 8.72 -4.60
CA GLU A 196 11.66 9.78 -4.01
C GLU A 196 10.96 11.15 -4.09
N SER A 197 10.41 11.48 -5.26
CA SER A 197 9.64 12.73 -5.45
C SER A 197 8.38 12.78 -4.59
N MET A 198 7.70 11.65 -4.43
CA MET A 198 6.55 11.52 -3.55
C MET A 198 6.92 11.75 -2.09
N ILE A 199 7.95 11.07 -1.59
CA ILE A 199 8.42 11.25 -0.20
C ILE A 199 8.85 12.70 0.02
N ALA A 200 9.67 13.27 -0.87
CA ALA A 200 10.12 14.66 -0.77
C ALA A 200 8.95 15.65 -0.76
N GLY A 201 7.94 15.40 -1.61
CA GLY A 201 6.73 16.22 -1.68
C GLY A 201 5.96 16.22 -0.37
N TYR A 202 5.63 15.05 0.17
CA TYR A 202 4.90 14.96 1.43
C TYR A 202 5.73 15.40 2.63
N SER A 203 7.00 15.01 2.73
CA SER A 203 7.88 15.42 3.84
C SER A 203 8.03 16.93 3.93
N SER A 204 8.05 17.64 2.79
CA SER A 204 8.15 19.10 2.74
C SER A 204 6.81 19.83 2.82
N SER A 205 5.70 19.13 3.06
CA SER A 205 4.36 19.69 3.13
C SER A 205 3.74 19.53 4.51
N LEU A 206 2.89 20.47 4.92
CA LEU A 206 2.12 20.37 6.16
C LEU A 206 1.02 19.31 6.05
N ILE A 207 0.33 19.26 4.88
CA ILE A 207 -0.82 18.41 4.61
C ILE A 207 -0.50 17.52 3.41
N GLY A 208 -0.86 16.24 3.50
CA GLY A 208 -0.86 15.30 2.38
C GLY A 208 -2.29 14.90 2.02
N LEU A 209 -2.66 15.01 0.74
CA LEU A 209 -3.97 14.63 0.24
C LEU A 209 -4.00 13.20 -0.27
N ASN A 210 -5.11 12.49 -0.01
CA ASN A 210 -5.43 11.21 -0.61
C ASN A 210 -6.88 11.18 -1.12
N PHE A 211 -7.09 10.49 -2.24
CA PHE A 211 -8.40 10.24 -2.85
C PHE A 211 -8.63 8.74 -2.91
N SER A 212 -9.73 8.27 -2.33
CA SER A 212 -10.00 6.86 -2.05
C SER A 212 -10.77 6.12 -3.13
N LYS A 213 -11.31 6.80 -4.16
CA LYS A 213 -12.00 6.13 -5.26
C LYS A 213 -11.16 5.00 -5.85
N ASN A 214 -11.78 3.83 -6.03
CA ASN A 214 -11.15 2.69 -6.67
C ASN A 214 -10.97 2.90 -8.20
N SER A 215 -10.37 1.93 -8.88
CA SER A 215 -10.07 2.06 -10.31
C SER A 215 -11.31 2.02 -11.21
N THR A 216 -12.45 1.52 -10.72
CA THR A 216 -13.72 1.54 -11.46
C THR A 216 -14.50 2.84 -11.25
N GLY A 217 -14.19 3.61 -10.20
CA GLY A 217 -14.94 4.81 -9.81
C GLY A 217 -16.25 4.51 -9.06
N GLU A 218 -16.62 3.25 -8.88
CA GLU A 218 -17.91 2.85 -8.28
C GLU A 218 -17.88 2.75 -6.75
N GLY A 219 -16.70 2.83 -6.14
CA GLY A 219 -16.54 2.72 -4.70
C GLY A 219 -15.22 3.31 -4.21
N THR A 220 -15.07 3.34 -2.89
CA THR A 220 -13.82 3.73 -2.24
C THR A 220 -13.03 2.51 -1.80
N GLN A 221 -11.74 2.66 -1.61
CA GLN A 221 -10.85 1.63 -1.09
C GLN A 221 -9.74 2.23 -0.24
N MET A 222 -9.22 1.45 0.69
CA MET A 222 -8.02 1.79 1.42
C MET A 222 -6.83 1.88 0.45
N LYS A 223 -6.10 2.99 0.46
CA LYS A 223 -4.92 3.21 -0.37
C LYS A 223 -3.65 3.20 0.47
N ALA A 224 -2.53 2.79 -0.12
CA ALA A 224 -1.21 2.88 0.54
C ALA A 224 -0.91 4.30 1.04
N ARG A 225 -1.40 5.32 0.35
CA ARG A 225 -1.23 6.74 0.68
C ARG A 225 -1.75 7.11 2.07
N VAL A 226 -2.76 6.40 2.57
CA VAL A 226 -3.31 6.58 3.92
C VAL A 226 -2.24 6.36 4.99
N PHE A 227 -1.26 5.50 4.72
CA PHE A 227 -0.15 5.20 5.63
C PHE A 227 1.14 5.95 5.24
N GLU A 228 1.37 6.15 3.95
CA GLU A 228 2.56 6.83 3.43
C GLU A 228 2.61 8.30 3.84
N VAL A 229 1.48 9.01 3.88
CA VAL A 229 1.43 10.43 4.28
C VAL A 229 1.79 10.60 5.77
N PRO A 230 1.13 9.93 6.73
CA PRO A 230 1.52 10.03 8.14
C PRO A 230 2.96 9.56 8.39
N ALA A 231 3.46 8.60 7.61
CA ALA A 231 4.86 8.15 7.69
C ALA A 231 5.85 9.29 7.46
N THR A 232 5.52 10.29 6.61
CA THR A 232 6.36 11.47 6.35
C THR A 232 6.20 12.59 7.38
N GLY A 233 5.33 12.44 8.36
CA GLY A 233 5.01 13.48 9.33
C GLY A 233 4.17 14.64 8.75
N ALA A 234 3.45 14.42 7.65
CA ALA A 234 2.41 15.32 7.17
C ALA A 234 1.04 14.91 7.72
N LEU A 235 0.14 15.89 7.93
CA LEU A 235 -1.24 15.61 8.28
C LEU A 235 -1.96 14.99 7.07
N LEU A 236 -2.54 13.81 7.26
CA LEU A 236 -3.38 13.19 6.23
C LEU A 236 -4.76 13.84 6.19
N VAL A 237 -5.14 14.37 5.03
CA VAL A 237 -6.52 14.74 4.69
C VAL A 237 -6.96 13.83 3.54
N THR A 238 -7.92 12.96 3.79
CA THR A 238 -8.27 11.87 2.87
C THR A 238 -9.77 11.81 2.57
N GLU A 239 -10.11 11.41 1.34
CA GLU A 239 -11.47 10.99 1.06
C GLU A 239 -11.83 9.78 1.94
N TYR A 240 -13.04 9.82 2.54
CA TYR A 240 -13.49 8.80 3.49
C TYR A 240 -13.62 7.41 2.83
N THR A 241 -13.27 6.38 3.58
CA THR A 241 -13.56 4.97 3.31
C THR A 241 -13.78 4.22 4.62
N GLU A 242 -14.62 3.19 4.61
CA GLU A 242 -15.13 2.51 5.81
C GLU A 242 -14.06 2.05 6.81
N ASP A 243 -12.92 1.56 6.33
CA ASP A 243 -11.89 0.98 7.20
C ASP A 243 -10.94 2.01 7.84
N LEU A 244 -11.10 3.30 7.58
CA LEU A 244 -10.25 4.35 8.17
C LEU A 244 -10.34 4.40 9.70
N GLU A 245 -11.53 4.22 10.25
CA GLU A 245 -11.80 4.24 11.69
C GLU A 245 -11.13 3.09 12.44
N ASN A 246 -10.80 2.00 11.74
CA ASN A 246 -10.02 0.89 12.30
C ASN A 246 -8.50 1.21 12.36
N CYS A 247 -8.07 2.26 11.67
CA CYS A 247 -6.65 2.62 11.50
C CYS A 247 -6.28 3.89 12.25
N PHE A 248 -7.15 4.90 12.24
CA PHE A 248 -6.86 6.23 12.79
C PHE A 248 -8.07 6.81 13.51
N ASP A 249 -7.82 7.68 14.47
CA ASP A 249 -8.82 8.51 15.13
C ASP A 249 -9.15 9.72 14.23
N ILE A 250 -10.31 9.64 13.55
CA ILE A 250 -10.75 10.68 12.63
C ILE A 250 -11.11 11.96 13.41
N GLY A 251 -10.57 13.09 12.99
CA GLY A 251 -10.71 14.37 13.68
C GLY A 251 -9.57 14.69 14.64
N GLU A 252 -8.77 13.70 15.05
CA GLU A 252 -7.63 13.88 15.96
C GLU A 252 -6.29 13.54 15.32
N GLU A 253 -6.21 12.47 14.53
CA GLU A 253 -4.99 11.94 13.90
C GLU A 253 -4.95 12.20 12.41
N ILE A 254 -6.14 12.22 11.78
CA ILE A 254 -6.36 12.48 10.36
C ILE A 254 -7.67 13.25 10.18
N LEU A 255 -7.86 13.85 9.00
CA LEU A 255 -9.16 14.44 8.60
C LEU A 255 -9.68 13.75 7.35
N THR A 256 -11.03 13.71 7.25
CA THR A 256 -11.71 13.08 6.11
C THR A 256 -12.69 14.05 5.45
N PHE A 257 -12.91 13.83 4.17
CA PHE A 257 -13.93 14.52 3.37
C PHE A 257 -14.67 13.52 2.49
N THR A 258 -15.86 13.90 2.05
CA THR A 258 -16.70 13.11 1.12
C THR A 258 -17.03 13.86 -0.17
N LYS A 259 -16.85 15.18 -0.18
CA LYS A 259 -17.19 16.10 -1.30
C LYS A 259 -16.14 17.18 -1.48
N GLU A 260 -16.10 17.73 -2.71
CA GLU A 260 -15.15 18.78 -3.09
C GLU A 260 -15.21 19.99 -2.15
N LYS A 261 -16.41 20.49 -1.87
CA LYS A 261 -16.57 21.67 -0.99
C LYS A 261 -16.06 21.41 0.43
N GLU A 262 -16.30 20.23 0.97
CA GLU A 262 -15.84 19.85 2.32
C GLU A 262 -14.32 19.83 2.38
N LEU A 263 -13.65 19.30 1.34
CA LEU A 263 -12.19 19.36 1.24
C LEU A 263 -11.69 20.80 1.27
N LEU A 264 -12.29 21.71 0.49
CA LEU A 264 -11.86 23.09 0.45
C LEU A 264 -12.05 23.77 1.80
N ASP A 265 -13.22 23.60 2.43
CA ASP A 265 -13.55 24.19 3.74
C ASP A 265 -12.54 23.70 4.82
N ILE A 266 -12.18 22.41 4.83
CA ILE A 266 -11.15 21.82 5.71
C ILE A 266 -9.79 22.48 5.47
N LEU A 267 -9.36 22.58 4.23
CA LEU A 267 -8.05 23.14 3.89
C LEU A 267 -7.93 24.62 4.21
N GLU A 268 -9.00 25.39 4.01
CA GLU A 268 -9.06 26.81 4.39
C GLU A 268 -9.02 26.98 5.91
N GLU A 269 -9.70 26.13 6.67
CA GLU A 269 -9.65 26.17 8.14
C GLU A 269 -8.25 25.83 8.66
N LEU A 270 -7.65 24.75 8.17
CA LEU A 270 -6.30 24.34 8.56
C LEU A 270 -5.23 25.38 8.22
N ASN A 271 -5.43 26.16 7.16
CA ASN A 271 -4.52 27.24 6.76
C ASN A 271 -4.50 28.42 7.73
N LYS A 272 -5.50 28.54 8.64
CA LYS A 272 -5.57 29.62 9.63
C LYS A 272 -4.64 29.40 10.84
N ASP A 273 -4.39 28.12 11.21
CA ASP A 273 -3.56 27.77 12.36
C ASP A 273 -2.66 26.56 12.07
N VAL A 274 -1.42 26.86 11.77
CA VAL A 274 -0.39 25.84 11.47
C VAL A 274 -0.09 24.95 12.69
N ASN A 275 -0.30 25.41 13.92
CA ASN A 275 -0.02 24.60 15.11
C ASN A 275 -1.04 23.46 15.25
N VAL A 276 -2.29 23.70 14.90
CA VAL A 276 -3.33 22.63 14.83
C VAL A 276 -2.89 21.55 13.84
N VAL A 277 -2.43 21.94 12.64
CA VAL A 277 -1.96 21.00 11.62
C VAL A 277 -0.80 20.16 12.13
N LEU A 278 0.18 20.81 12.76
CA LEU A 278 1.38 20.12 13.29
C LEU A 278 1.05 19.17 14.45
N ASP A 279 0.11 19.56 15.34
CA ASP A 279 -0.32 18.70 16.45
C ASP A 279 -1.02 17.44 15.93
N MET A 280 -1.97 17.58 15.01
CA MET A 280 -2.68 16.46 14.39
C MET A 280 -1.72 15.57 13.59
N ALA A 281 -0.82 16.16 12.80
CA ALA A 281 0.20 15.43 12.05
C ALA A 281 1.09 14.59 12.96
N LYS A 282 1.49 15.14 14.12
CA LYS A 282 2.27 14.42 15.12
C LYS A 282 1.51 13.23 15.73
N LYS A 283 0.22 13.40 16.02
CA LYS A 283 -0.65 12.32 16.52
C LYS A 283 -0.79 11.21 15.45
N GLY A 284 -1.10 11.58 14.21
CA GLY A 284 -1.21 10.65 13.09
C GLY A 284 0.10 9.89 12.81
N HIS A 285 1.25 10.58 12.90
CA HIS A 285 2.57 9.94 12.78
C HIS A 285 2.83 8.97 13.94
N ALA A 286 2.49 9.33 15.18
CA ALA A 286 2.66 8.45 16.33
C ALA A 286 1.78 7.18 16.21
N ARG A 287 0.55 7.31 15.72
CA ARG A 287 -0.33 6.17 15.40
C ARG A 287 0.29 5.30 14.30
N PHE A 288 0.78 5.93 13.23
CA PHE A 288 1.45 5.21 12.14
C PHE A 288 2.63 4.38 12.66
N MET A 289 3.53 4.97 13.42
CA MET A 289 4.70 4.28 13.98
C MET A 289 4.34 3.11 14.88
N LYS A 290 3.25 3.24 15.65
CA LYS A 290 2.78 2.22 16.57
C LYS A 290 2.13 1.03 15.87
N ASP A 291 1.26 1.28 14.88
CA ASP A 291 0.32 0.28 14.38
C ASP A 291 0.46 -0.01 12.87
N HIS A 292 1.12 0.88 12.10
CA HIS A 292 1.08 0.84 10.63
C HIS A 292 2.44 0.84 9.94
N ASP A 293 3.53 0.95 10.71
CA ASP A 293 4.86 0.72 10.17
C ASP A 293 4.97 -0.68 9.56
N SER A 294 5.70 -0.80 8.46
CA SER A 294 5.85 -2.08 7.76
C SER A 294 6.37 -3.20 8.66
N LYS A 295 7.30 -2.91 9.58
CA LYS A 295 7.83 -3.94 10.49
C LYS A 295 6.78 -4.42 11.49
N VAL A 296 5.94 -3.51 11.99
CA VAL A 296 4.85 -3.83 12.91
C VAL A 296 3.82 -4.72 12.22
N ARG A 297 3.33 -4.31 11.05
CA ARG A 297 2.33 -5.09 10.30
C ARG A 297 2.85 -6.43 9.81
N LEU A 298 4.05 -6.45 9.25
CA LEU A 298 4.68 -7.69 8.81
C LEU A 298 5.00 -8.61 9.98
N GLY A 299 5.42 -8.06 11.14
CA GLY A 299 5.64 -8.83 12.36
C GLY A 299 4.38 -9.59 12.79
N THR A 300 3.27 -8.86 12.99
CA THR A 300 1.97 -9.44 13.35
C THR A 300 1.49 -10.49 12.33
N LEU A 301 1.66 -10.20 11.04
CA LEU A 301 1.29 -11.13 9.97
C LEU A 301 2.12 -12.41 10.03
N LEU A 302 3.45 -12.28 10.14
CA LEU A 302 4.36 -13.41 10.15
C LEU A 302 4.22 -14.28 11.40
N GLU A 303 3.92 -13.71 12.57
CA GLU A 303 3.58 -14.45 13.79
C GLU A 303 2.33 -15.34 13.59
N THR A 304 1.42 -14.94 12.72
CA THR A 304 0.20 -15.71 12.43
C THR A 304 0.45 -16.83 11.42
N ILE A 305 1.27 -16.58 10.40
CA ILE A 305 1.44 -17.53 9.27
C ILE A 305 2.68 -18.41 9.35
N LEU A 306 3.67 -18.03 10.15
CA LEU A 306 4.86 -18.85 10.40
C LEU A 306 4.76 -19.50 11.78
N PRO A 307 4.96 -20.82 11.90
CA PRO A 307 4.93 -21.54 13.16
C PRO A 307 6.08 -21.18 14.09
#